data_8cc17e9439cc1037a16ff58197a94ee5
#
_entry.id   8cc17e9439cc1037a16ff58197a94ee5
#
_cell.length_a   1.000
_cell.length_b   1.000
_cell.length_c   1.000
_cell.angle_alpha   90.00
_cell.angle_beta   90.00
_cell.angle_gamma   90.00
#
_symmetry.space_group_name_H-M   'P 1'
#
loop_
_entity.id
_entity.type
_entity.pdbx_description
1 polymer ?
#
loop_
_entity_poly.entity_id
_entity_poly.type
_entity_poly.pdbx_seq_one_letter_code
_entity_poly.pdbx_strand_id
1 'polypeptide(L)'
;MPNLYLPVTAFLLSFVLLVIYFSKKRVHLFENSIYILMIFSILMDSALVSLLFYNYYTNYNVSLVSLLNKLDYVFLIIWSSSLMLYIFVITYKERKRFKRLLKKVSTSVIVLDIIMFVVVFNSKIDLIIKDSIHQTAQGEAVILSI
;
A
#
# COMPACT_ATOMS: atom_id res chain seq x y z
N MET A 1 9.73 9.99 21.30
CA MET A 1 9.71 9.69 19.85
C MET A 1 9.48 8.18 19.62
N PRO A 2 8.42 7.59 20.12
CA PRO A 2 8.33 6.11 20.11
C PRO A 2 7.93 5.50 18.76
N ASN A 3 7.25 6.23 17.89
CA ASN A 3 6.58 5.60 16.75
C ASN A 3 7.34 5.64 15.40
N LEU A 4 8.43 6.39 15.30
CA LEU A 4 9.21 6.49 14.06
C LEU A 4 10.02 5.22 13.75
N TYR A 5 10.39 4.46 14.77
CA TYR A 5 11.22 3.25 14.60
C TYR A 5 10.51 2.16 13.80
N LEU A 6 9.20 2.03 13.97
CA LEU A 6 8.43 0.96 13.34
C LEU A 6 8.32 1.11 11.81
N PRO A 7 7.95 2.27 11.24
CA PRO A 7 7.94 2.45 9.79
C PRO A 7 9.35 2.44 9.17
N VAL A 8 10.36 2.95 9.87
CA VAL A 8 11.75 2.90 9.39
C VAL A 8 12.26 1.44 9.35
N THR A 9 11.94 0.64 10.36
CA THR A 9 12.31 -0.80 10.36
C THR A 9 11.57 -1.55 9.26
N ALA A 10 10.30 -1.27 9.04
CA ALA A 10 9.52 -1.87 7.95
C ALA A 10 10.10 -1.51 6.58
N PHE A 11 10.52 -0.26 6.39
CA PHE A 11 11.19 0.19 5.17
C PHE A 11 12.50 -0.57 4.94
N LEU A 12 13.37 -0.67 5.95
CA LEU A 12 14.65 -1.38 5.85
C LEU A 12 14.45 -2.87 5.55
N LEU A 13 13.50 -3.53 6.23
CA LEU A 13 13.19 -4.94 5.98
C LEU A 13 12.66 -5.16 4.55
N SER A 14 11.77 -4.30 4.08
CA SER A 14 11.23 -4.38 2.72
C SER A 14 12.32 -4.15 1.67
N PHE A 15 13.23 -3.23 1.92
CA PHE A 15 14.39 -2.99 1.05
C PHE A 15 15.32 -4.20 0.99
N VAL A 16 15.64 -4.81 2.14
CA VAL A 16 16.45 -6.04 2.19
C VAL A 16 15.78 -7.19 1.43
N LEU A 17 14.47 -7.38 1.60
CA LEU A 17 13.70 -8.39 0.86
C LEU A 17 13.76 -8.15 -0.66
N LEU A 18 13.71 -6.89 -1.08
CA LEU A 18 13.82 -6.52 -2.49
C LEU A 18 15.22 -6.83 -3.04
N VAL A 19 16.28 -6.51 -2.31
CA VAL A 19 17.66 -6.84 -2.68
C VAL A 19 17.86 -8.35 -2.79
N ILE A 20 17.39 -9.13 -1.79
CA ILE A 20 17.46 -10.60 -1.81
C ILE A 20 16.68 -11.14 -3.02
N TYR A 21 15.52 -10.56 -3.31
CA TYR A 21 14.71 -10.97 -4.45
C TYR A 21 15.46 -10.79 -5.77
N PHE A 22 16.08 -9.64 -6.02
CA PHE A 22 16.82 -9.35 -7.24
C PHE A 22 18.17 -10.10 -7.35
N SER A 23 18.76 -10.52 -6.23
CA SER A 23 20.02 -11.25 -6.20
C SER A 23 19.88 -12.69 -6.73
N LYS A 24 18.68 -13.24 -6.81
CA LYS A 24 18.43 -14.60 -7.32
C LYS A 24 18.05 -14.58 -8.79
N LYS A 25 18.76 -15.37 -9.63
CA LYS A 25 18.31 -15.64 -11.01
C LYS A 25 16.95 -16.33 -10.97
N ARG A 26 15.92 -15.69 -11.51
CA ARG A 26 14.55 -16.21 -11.52
C ARG A 26 13.99 -16.31 -12.92
N VAL A 27 13.16 -17.32 -13.14
CA VAL A 27 12.34 -17.44 -14.34
C VAL A 27 11.26 -16.38 -14.29
N HIS A 28 11.00 -15.70 -15.40
CA HIS A 28 9.92 -14.69 -15.52
C HIS A 28 8.56 -15.39 -15.44
N LEU A 29 8.08 -15.61 -14.24
CA LEU A 29 6.73 -16.10 -13.97
C LEU A 29 5.84 -14.93 -13.51
N PHE A 30 4.58 -15.00 -13.88
CA PHE A 30 3.59 -13.99 -13.49
C PHE A 30 3.48 -13.81 -11.96
N GLU A 31 3.65 -14.90 -11.21
CA GLU A 31 3.73 -14.93 -9.74
C GLU A 31 4.83 -14.00 -9.20
N ASN A 32 5.99 -13.99 -9.86
CA ASN A 32 7.12 -13.14 -9.48
C ASN A 32 6.82 -11.65 -9.66
N SER A 33 6.07 -11.29 -10.70
CA SER A 33 5.66 -9.90 -10.94
C SER A 33 4.71 -9.39 -9.87
N ILE A 34 3.75 -10.21 -9.44
CA ILE A 34 2.83 -9.85 -8.35
C ILE A 34 3.60 -9.72 -7.04
N TYR A 35 4.54 -10.62 -6.77
CA TYR A 35 5.37 -10.59 -5.57
C TYR A 35 6.23 -9.31 -5.49
N ILE A 36 6.84 -8.90 -6.61
CA ILE A 36 7.57 -7.61 -6.69
C ILE A 36 6.64 -6.45 -6.39
N LEU A 37 5.44 -6.43 -6.99
CA LEU A 37 4.46 -5.38 -6.76
C LEU A 37 4.08 -5.27 -5.28
N MET A 38 3.90 -6.40 -4.59
CA MET A 38 3.63 -6.43 -3.16
C MET A 38 4.78 -5.81 -2.34
N ILE A 39 6.02 -6.24 -2.58
CA ILE A 39 7.19 -5.70 -1.86
C ILE A 39 7.34 -4.21 -2.14
N PHE A 40 7.18 -3.80 -3.39
CA PHE A 40 7.29 -2.39 -3.77
C PHE A 40 6.20 -1.53 -3.10
N SER A 41 4.97 -2.04 -3.01
CA SER A 41 3.87 -1.35 -2.33
C SER A 41 4.15 -1.14 -0.85
N ILE A 42 4.65 -2.17 -0.13
CA ILE A 42 5.03 -2.05 1.28
C ILE A 42 6.18 -1.04 1.46
N LEU A 43 7.16 -1.06 0.55
CA LEU A 43 8.29 -0.15 0.62
C LEU A 43 7.85 1.30 0.43
N MET A 44 6.97 1.57 -0.52
CA MET A 44 6.42 2.91 -0.74
C MET A 44 5.54 3.37 0.41
N ASP A 45 4.68 2.49 0.92
CA ASP A 45 3.83 2.74 2.09
C ASP A 45 4.68 3.12 3.32
N SER A 46 5.67 2.32 3.67
CA SER A 46 6.56 2.61 4.81
C SER A 46 7.39 3.88 4.64
N ALA A 47 7.78 4.23 3.41
CA ALA A 47 8.44 5.50 3.10
C ALA A 47 7.48 6.68 3.31
N LEU A 48 6.23 6.58 2.84
CA LEU A 48 5.21 7.62 3.02
C LEU A 48 4.88 7.85 4.49
N VAL A 49 4.71 6.76 5.26
CA VAL A 49 4.49 6.86 6.71
C VAL A 49 5.67 7.54 7.41
N SER A 50 6.90 7.22 7.01
CA SER A 50 8.09 7.88 7.56
C SER A 50 8.13 9.37 7.23
N LEU A 51 7.77 9.76 6.01
CA LEU A 51 7.64 11.16 5.59
C LEU A 51 6.52 11.90 6.32
N LEU A 52 5.38 11.22 6.57
CA LEU A 52 4.29 11.76 7.38
C LEU A 52 4.79 12.12 8.77
N PHE A 53 5.46 11.19 9.46
CA PHE A 53 6.02 11.44 10.79
C PHE A 53 7.04 12.57 10.78
N TYR A 54 7.92 12.62 9.78
CA TYR A 54 8.89 13.71 9.65
C TYR A 54 8.20 15.08 9.51
N ASN A 55 7.16 15.18 8.68
CA ASN A 55 6.38 16.39 8.48
C ASN A 55 5.65 16.85 9.75
N TYR A 56 5.12 15.92 10.54
CA TYR A 56 4.49 16.24 11.82
C TYR A 56 5.45 16.90 12.81
N TYR A 57 6.75 16.56 12.74
CA TYR A 57 7.74 17.07 13.69
C TYR A 57 8.47 18.32 13.22
N THR A 58 8.56 18.59 11.92
CA THR A 58 9.40 19.68 11.40
C THR A 58 8.64 20.88 10.86
N ASN A 59 7.72 20.66 9.94
CA ASN A 59 6.99 21.72 9.25
C ASN A 59 5.56 21.25 8.93
N TYR A 60 4.63 21.51 9.83
CA TYR A 60 3.26 21.09 9.66
C TYR A 60 2.59 21.80 8.48
N ASN A 61 2.56 21.16 7.32
CA ASN A 61 1.80 21.58 6.17
C ASN A 61 0.57 20.69 5.99
N VAL A 62 -0.62 21.21 6.34
CA VAL A 62 -1.90 20.48 6.31
C VAL A 62 -2.18 19.88 4.93
N SER A 63 -1.91 20.61 3.87
CA SER A 63 -2.15 20.14 2.49
C SER A 63 -1.27 18.96 2.14
N LEU A 64 0.02 19.01 2.50
CA LEU A 64 0.98 17.94 2.22
C LEU A 64 0.69 16.70 3.05
N VAL A 65 0.33 16.86 4.32
CA VAL A 65 -0.08 15.76 5.20
C VAL A 65 -1.34 15.06 4.67
N SER A 66 -2.35 15.82 4.23
CA SER A 66 -3.55 15.25 3.62
C SER A 66 -3.25 14.46 2.35
N LEU A 67 -2.36 14.97 1.49
CA LEU A 67 -1.93 14.27 0.28
C LEU A 67 -1.17 12.96 0.60
N LEU A 68 -0.23 13.03 1.54
CA LEU A 68 0.55 11.86 1.95
C LEU A 68 -0.34 10.76 2.53
N ASN A 69 -1.32 11.12 3.38
CA ASN A 69 -2.31 10.17 3.90
C ASN A 69 -3.12 9.50 2.78
N LYS A 70 -3.56 10.28 1.77
CA LYS A 70 -4.29 9.70 0.62
C LYS A 70 -3.43 8.73 -0.17
N LEU A 71 -2.16 9.05 -0.38
CA LEU A 71 -1.21 8.17 -1.06
C LEU A 71 -0.94 6.89 -0.27
N ASP A 72 -0.84 6.98 1.06
CA ASP A 72 -0.69 5.84 1.96
C ASP A 72 -1.84 4.84 1.78
N TYR A 73 -3.10 5.31 1.81
CA TYR A 73 -4.26 4.46 1.53
C TYR A 73 -4.25 3.84 0.13
N VAL A 74 -3.78 4.57 -0.89
CA VAL A 74 -3.64 4.02 -2.24
C VAL A 74 -2.67 2.84 -2.26
N PHE A 75 -1.50 2.95 -1.61
CA PHE A 75 -0.53 1.85 -1.55
C PHE A 75 -1.04 0.67 -0.73
N LEU A 76 -1.79 0.91 0.35
CA LEU A 76 -2.48 -0.14 1.11
C LEU A 76 -3.48 -0.93 0.25
N ILE A 77 -4.27 -0.23 -0.57
CA ILE A 77 -5.21 -0.87 -1.51
C ILE A 77 -4.45 -1.72 -2.53
N ILE A 78 -3.40 -1.19 -3.15
CA ILE A 78 -2.56 -1.91 -4.11
C ILE A 78 -1.94 -3.15 -3.47
N TRP A 79 -1.44 -3.04 -2.25
CA TRP A 79 -0.87 -4.16 -1.52
C TRP A 79 -1.89 -5.26 -1.24
N SER A 80 -3.06 -4.92 -0.70
CA SER A 80 -4.11 -5.89 -0.39
C SER A 80 -4.65 -6.60 -1.64
N SER A 81 -4.84 -5.86 -2.73
CA SER A 81 -5.26 -6.40 -4.03
C SER A 81 -4.20 -7.33 -4.63
N SER A 82 -2.93 -6.94 -4.53
CA SER A 82 -1.80 -7.78 -4.98
C SER A 82 -1.69 -9.07 -4.18
N LEU A 83 -1.91 -9.00 -2.86
CA LEU A 83 -1.95 -10.19 -2.00
C LEU A 83 -3.07 -11.14 -2.40
N MET A 84 -4.27 -10.61 -2.64
CA MET A 84 -5.41 -11.40 -3.11
C MET A 84 -5.11 -12.09 -4.45
N LEU A 85 -4.54 -11.37 -5.41
CA LEU A 85 -4.13 -11.93 -6.70
C LEU A 85 -3.03 -12.99 -6.54
N TYR A 86 -2.08 -12.79 -5.67
CA TYR A 86 -1.00 -13.73 -5.40
C TYR A 86 -1.55 -15.06 -4.85
N ILE A 87 -2.43 -15.00 -3.84
CA ILE A 87 -3.10 -16.17 -3.27
C ILE A 87 -3.91 -16.89 -4.35
N PHE A 88 -4.67 -16.14 -5.17
CA PHE A 88 -5.44 -16.71 -6.27
C PHE A 88 -4.55 -17.46 -7.26
N VAL A 89 -3.43 -16.87 -7.67
CA VAL A 89 -2.50 -17.48 -8.63
C VAL A 89 -1.93 -18.78 -8.08
N ILE A 90 -1.44 -18.80 -6.84
CA ILE A 90 -0.88 -20.00 -6.22
C ILE A 90 -1.93 -21.12 -6.13
N THR A 91 -3.16 -20.78 -5.76
CA THR A 91 -4.22 -21.76 -5.55
C THR A 91 -4.73 -22.37 -6.85
N TYR A 92 -4.77 -21.60 -7.93
CA TYR A 92 -5.47 -22.03 -9.16
C TYR A 92 -4.57 -22.26 -10.38
N LYS A 93 -3.25 -22.07 -10.28
CA LYS A 93 -2.32 -22.13 -11.43
C LYS A 93 -2.35 -23.46 -12.21
N GLU A 94 -2.69 -24.56 -11.56
CA GLU A 94 -2.73 -25.90 -12.19
C GLU A 94 -4.03 -26.19 -12.92
N ARG A 95 -5.04 -25.33 -12.84
CA ARG A 95 -6.33 -25.58 -13.49
C ARG A 95 -6.29 -25.26 -14.98
N LYS A 96 -6.86 -26.14 -15.81
CA LYS A 96 -6.91 -26.02 -17.30
C LYS A 96 -7.45 -24.67 -17.80
N ARG A 97 -8.31 -24.00 -17.03
CA ARG A 97 -8.91 -22.69 -17.38
C ARG A 97 -8.27 -21.52 -16.65
N PHE A 98 -7.12 -21.70 -16.02
CA PHE A 98 -6.46 -20.70 -15.19
C PHE A 98 -6.29 -19.34 -15.88
N LYS A 99 -5.74 -19.29 -17.09
CA LYS A 99 -5.53 -18.02 -17.83
C LYS A 99 -6.80 -17.18 -18.01
N ARG A 100 -7.94 -17.85 -18.30
CA ARG A 100 -9.24 -17.17 -18.49
C ARG A 100 -9.78 -16.65 -17.15
N LEU A 101 -9.68 -17.45 -16.09
CA LEU A 101 -10.10 -17.07 -14.74
C LEU A 101 -9.22 -15.93 -14.22
N LEU A 102 -7.91 -16.03 -14.37
CA LEU A 102 -6.97 -14.99 -13.96
C LEU A 102 -7.28 -13.65 -14.63
N LYS A 103 -7.54 -13.64 -15.95
CA LYS A 103 -7.91 -12.41 -16.66
C LYS A 103 -9.18 -11.78 -16.07
N LYS A 104 -10.21 -12.59 -15.79
CA LYS A 104 -11.47 -12.09 -15.19
C LYS A 104 -11.25 -11.52 -13.80
N VAL A 105 -10.56 -12.26 -12.93
CA VAL A 105 -10.29 -11.84 -11.55
C VAL A 105 -9.41 -10.59 -11.54
N SER A 106 -8.33 -10.56 -12.31
CA SER A 106 -7.45 -9.39 -12.41
C SER A 106 -8.21 -8.16 -12.90
N THR A 107 -9.06 -8.29 -13.93
CA THR A 107 -9.88 -7.17 -14.40
C THR A 107 -10.85 -6.67 -13.32
N SER A 108 -11.51 -7.58 -12.60
CA SER A 108 -12.42 -7.21 -11.50
C SER A 108 -11.68 -6.48 -10.38
N VAL A 109 -10.49 -6.94 -10.00
CA VAL A 109 -9.66 -6.30 -8.97
C VAL A 109 -9.24 -4.90 -9.41
N ILE A 110 -8.77 -4.74 -10.66
CA ILE A 110 -8.36 -3.42 -11.18
C ILE A 110 -9.54 -2.43 -11.18
N VAL A 111 -10.73 -2.88 -11.60
CA VAL A 111 -11.93 -2.02 -11.58
C VAL A 111 -12.27 -1.59 -10.15
N LEU A 112 -12.20 -2.52 -9.20
CA LEU A 112 -12.46 -2.24 -7.79
C LEU A 112 -11.44 -1.26 -7.22
N ASP A 113 -10.14 -1.43 -7.53
CA ASP A 113 -9.07 -0.53 -7.11
C ASP A 113 -9.29 0.89 -7.68
N ILE A 114 -9.69 1.02 -8.94
CA ILE A 114 -9.99 2.33 -9.55
C ILE A 114 -11.14 3.01 -8.81
N ILE A 115 -12.22 2.28 -8.48
CA ILE A 115 -13.35 2.81 -7.71
C ILE A 115 -12.86 3.28 -6.34
N MET A 116 -12.08 2.47 -5.63
CA MET A 116 -11.54 2.82 -4.32
C MET A 116 -10.60 4.03 -4.39
N PHE A 117 -9.77 4.16 -5.43
CA PHE A 117 -8.93 5.35 -5.62
C PHE A 117 -9.76 6.61 -5.80
N VAL A 118 -10.82 6.55 -6.61
CA VAL A 118 -11.73 7.69 -6.79
C VAL A 118 -12.36 8.09 -5.47
N VAL A 119 -12.80 7.13 -4.67
CA VAL A 119 -13.38 7.37 -3.33
C VAL A 119 -12.36 8.02 -2.41
N VAL A 120 -11.13 7.48 -2.31
CA VAL A 120 -10.07 8.03 -1.45
C VAL A 120 -9.70 9.45 -1.84
N PHE A 121 -9.55 9.74 -3.14
CA PHE A 121 -9.19 11.09 -3.59
C PHE A 121 -10.30 12.12 -3.38
N ASN A 122 -11.57 11.71 -3.50
CA ASN A 122 -12.71 12.59 -3.28
C ASN A 122 -13.11 12.73 -1.80
N SER A 123 -12.69 11.79 -0.93
CA SER A 123 -12.98 11.87 0.49
C SER A 123 -12.23 13.02 1.15
N LYS A 124 -12.91 13.74 2.06
CA LYS A 124 -12.27 14.73 2.93
C LYS A 124 -11.60 13.99 4.07
N ILE A 125 -10.31 14.22 4.26
CA ILE A 125 -9.58 13.75 5.44
C ILE A 125 -9.53 14.94 6.39
N ASP A 126 -10.36 14.90 7.43
CA ASP A 126 -10.33 15.92 8.49
C ASP A 126 -9.22 15.54 9.48
N LEU A 127 -8.21 16.41 9.55
CA LEU A 127 -7.12 16.27 10.51
C LEU A 127 -7.54 16.94 11.82
N ILE A 128 -7.82 16.13 12.84
CA ILE A 128 -8.11 16.66 14.17
C ILE A 128 -6.80 16.86 14.91
N ILE A 129 -6.45 18.11 15.16
CA ILE A 129 -5.34 18.49 16.03
C ILE A 129 -5.81 18.35 17.47
N LYS A 130 -5.54 17.23 18.11
CA LYS A 130 -5.69 17.03 19.55
C LYS A 130 -4.35 17.24 20.20
N ASP A 131 -4.19 18.36 20.92
CA ASP A 131 -2.96 18.77 21.57
C ASP A 131 -1.71 18.65 20.68
N SER A 132 -0.78 19.53 20.75
CA SER A 132 0.35 19.71 19.82
C SER A 132 1.19 18.45 19.51
N ILE A 133 0.80 17.28 19.98
CA ILE A 133 1.56 16.00 19.89
C ILE A 133 0.74 14.85 19.27
N HIS A 134 -0.59 14.91 19.26
CA HIS A 134 -1.45 13.82 18.75
C HIS A 134 -2.42 14.31 17.69
N GLN A 135 -2.13 13.99 16.44
CA GLN A 135 -3.02 14.19 15.32
C GLN A 135 -3.56 12.83 14.90
N THR A 136 -4.87 12.70 14.90
CA THR A 136 -5.55 11.52 14.34
C THR A 136 -6.24 11.95 13.05
N ALA A 137 -5.97 11.24 11.96
CA ALA A 137 -6.76 11.37 10.75
C ALA A 137 -8.15 10.79 11.03
N GLN A 138 -9.19 11.60 10.87
CA GLN A 138 -10.59 11.15 10.89
C GLN A 138 -11.25 11.58 9.59
N GLY A 139 -12.12 10.74 9.07
CA GLY A 139 -12.87 11.02 7.86
C GLY A 139 -13.42 9.76 7.22
N GLU A 140 -14.20 9.91 6.19
CA GLU A 140 -14.82 8.79 5.48
C GLU A 140 -13.80 7.79 4.93
N ALA A 141 -12.61 8.27 4.52
CA ALA A 141 -11.54 7.40 4.04
C ALA A 141 -10.97 6.49 5.13
N VAL A 142 -10.91 6.94 6.38
CA VAL A 142 -10.42 6.15 7.52
C VAL A 142 -11.41 5.04 7.85
N ILE A 143 -12.72 5.31 7.78
CA ILE A 143 -13.76 4.32 8.02
C ILE A 143 -13.74 3.22 6.96
N LEU A 144 -13.42 3.55 5.71
CA LEU A 144 -13.34 2.59 4.62
C LEU A 144 -12.08 1.70 4.67
N SER A 145 -11.07 2.06 5.47
CA SER A 145 -9.81 1.33 5.61
C SER A 145 -9.79 0.32 6.77
N ILE A 146 -10.80 0.38 7.65
CA ILE A 146 -11.00 -0.54 8.78
C ILE A 146 -11.89 -1.71 8.34
#